data_53d25ba4caeffba9bdc33c233747ba15
#
_entry.id   53d25ba4caeffba9bdc33c233747ba15
#
_cell.length_a   1.000
_cell.length_b   1.000
_cell.length_c   1.000
_cell.angle_alpha   90.00
_cell.angle_beta   90.00
_cell.angle_gamma   90.00
#
_symmetry.space_group_name_H-M   'P 1'
#
loop_
_entity.id
_entity.type
_entity.pdbx_description
1 polymer ?
#
loop_
_entity_poly.entity_id
_entity_poly.type
_entity_poly.pdbx_seq_one_letter_code
_entity_poly.pdbx_strand_id
1 'polypeptide(L)'
;MRGGGLEGIRLLDSSVEREIYSLDQAEVPAELRRIFLRKPIATVAQPRSEEEIAQVLRYADQHDLPVVTRGAASSPYGGALPVRGGIVLDLSLLRTIVAFDPEAGVVTVEGGVRWADLDQFLAGNDYALRSHPTSWWSTVGGWLSTGGYGLYSLGFGPFASQIAWIRVVDFAGTRTIAGGDEAFRYYVHTEGQMGVIAQVGLSVRPRPAAQHPRLFTYPEAGEALAAAEAIAKASEPVHMTYYDPHRLGELNALQEREVLDEAHSLLVVTEEAGQGEIAPEGGEPAEPYQASFLWEHRFFPMQVKRLGPGILGAETLLPLSSIPRYLAKADALAERFGASLAHETHLVSPKEGLLISSYLTDPEDLERYLPHMVLALLLHKAGIRAGGRAYGLGVWNRPFIRSVYTRRDLRAYRAYKRQRDPKGLLNPGKVFDPGADPFLPSWSLTPFLLSPLIARAAGRLLPRMRLGTPPAPMLRELAPPGLEGPTEADLRSAAECAHCGACITVCPAYLADKTELVTARGKLLVMEKMARGEALDREEAWKMFDCIHCSACTNVCQSAIDLVPVWDRLENLVTRRYGKPRDQIEDFAKRVEAEAEYHDLVNRGLAYPIQTPRGRRPDV
;
A
#
# COMPACT_ATOMS: atom_id res chain seq x y z
N MET A 1 -13.07 -27.73 -0.61
CA MET A 1 -12.51 -27.77 -1.97
C MET A 1 -11.36 -28.76 -2.12
N ARG A 2 -11.55 -30.04 -1.76
CA ARG A 2 -10.52 -31.09 -1.97
C ARG A 2 -10.90 -31.96 -3.19
N GLY A 3 -11.32 -31.32 -4.28
CA GLY A 3 -11.66 -31.97 -5.52
C GLY A 3 -10.68 -31.54 -6.60
N GLY A 4 -10.23 -32.45 -7.45
CA GLY A 4 -9.15 -32.30 -8.43
C GLY A 4 -9.16 -31.00 -9.23
N GLY A 5 -7.96 -30.44 -9.44
CA GLY A 5 -7.75 -29.25 -10.28
C GLY A 5 -6.80 -28.19 -9.68
N LEU A 6 -6.49 -28.25 -8.38
CA LEU A 6 -5.51 -27.39 -7.71
C LEU A 6 -4.38 -28.19 -7.03
N GLU A 7 -4.16 -29.43 -7.49
CA GLU A 7 -3.09 -30.27 -6.96
C GLU A 7 -1.73 -29.61 -7.20
N GLY A 8 -0.87 -29.67 -6.19
CA GLY A 8 0.48 -29.08 -6.22
C GLY A 8 0.53 -27.60 -5.85
N ILE A 9 -0.58 -26.86 -5.95
CA ILE A 9 -0.64 -25.46 -5.57
C ILE A 9 -0.83 -25.34 -4.05
N ARG A 10 -0.07 -24.45 -3.42
CA ARG A 10 -0.24 -24.15 -2.02
C ARG A 10 -1.55 -23.38 -1.79
N LEU A 11 -2.40 -23.91 -0.93
CA LEU A 11 -3.68 -23.32 -0.55
C LEU A 11 -3.66 -22.93 0.94
N LEU A 12 -4.23 -21.78 1.28
CA LEU A 12 -4.45 -21.31 2.63
C LEU A 12 -5.96 -21.23 2.87
N ASP A 13 -6.47 -22.07 3.77
CA ASP A 13 -7.91 -22.31 3.92
C ASP A 13 -8.44 -21.98 5.32
N SER A 14 -7.56 -21.56 6.27
CA SER A 14 -8.01 -21.20 7.60
C SER A 14 -8.93 -19.97 7.57
N SER A 15 -9.80 -19.85 8.56
CA SER A 15 -10.75 -18.73 8.63
C SER A 15 -10.04 -17.40 8.81
N VAL A 16 -8.97 -17.40 9.61
CA VAL A 16 -8.17 -16.22 9.90
C VAL A 16 -7.33 -15.82 8.68
N GLU A 17 -6.70 -16.78 7.98
CA GLU A 17 -5.98 -16.50 6.75
C GLU A 17 -6.89 -15.86 5.69
N ARG A 18 -8.08 -16.42 5.48
CA ARG A 18 -9.05 -15.83 4.55
C ARG A 18 -9.45 -14.41 4.94
N GLU A 19 -9.53 -14.10 6.23
CA GLU A 19 -9.81 -12.74 6.69
C GLU A 19 -8.62 -11.80 6.44
N ILE A 20 -7.37 -12.21 6.77
CA ILE A 20 -6.16 -11.44 6.48
C ILE A 20 -6.08 -11.10 4.97
N TYR A 21 -6.29 -12.09 4.13
CA TYR A 21 -6.21 -11.90 2.68
C TYR A 21 -7.43 -11.20 2.06
N SER A 22 -8.47 -10.96 2.85
CA SER A 22 -9.62 -10.12 2.44
C SER A 22 -9.37 -8.62 2.61
N LEU A 23 -8.24 -8.23 3.22
CA LEU A 23 -7.87 -6.85 3.52
C LEU A 23 -6.73 -6.37 2.63
N ASP A 24 -6.70 -5.08 2.37
CA ASP A 24 -5.56 -4.37 1.79
C ASP A 24 -5.28 -3.10 2.62
N GLN A 25 -4.51 -2.15 2.10
CA GLN A 25 -4.20 -0.91 2.82
C GLN A 25 -5.39 0.06 2.90
N ALA A 26 -6.46 -0.18 2.14
CA ALA A 26 -7.67 0.63 2.27
C ALA A 26 -8.28 0.45 3.65
N GLU A 27 -8.38 1.52 4.41
CA GLU A 27 -9.01 1.50 5.72
C GLU A 27 -10.52 1.29 5.57
N VAL A 28 -11.00 0.16 6.07
CA VAL A 28 -12.44 -0.16 6.10
C VAL A 28 -12.79 -0.55 7.53
N PRO A 29 -13.56 0.28 8.26
CA PRO A 29 -14.06 -0.08 9.59
C PRO A 29 -14.70 -1.46 9.62
N ALA A 30 -14.54 -2.17 10.74
CA ALA A 30 -15.00 -3.56 10.88
C ALA A 30 -16.49 -3.73 10.57
N GLU A 31 -17.32 -2.76 10.94
CA GLU A 31 -18.76 -2.73 10.67
C GLU A 31 -19.07 -2.65 9.17
N LEU A 32 -18.25 -1.88 8.44
CA LEU A 32 -18.41 -1.70 7.01
C LEU A 32 -17.85 -2.89 6.21
N ARG A 33 -16.84 -3.58 6.72
CA ARG A 33 -16.26 -4.77 6.05
C ARG A 33 -17.35 -5.80 5.70
N ARG A 34 -18.28 -6.05 6.61
CA ARG A 34 -19.41 -6.99 6.39
C ARG A 34 -20.39 -6.53 5.30
N ILE A 35 -20.49 -5.23 5.09
CA ILE A 35 -21.32 -4.66 4.03
C ILE A 35 -20.62 -4.76 2.68
N PHE A 36 -19.31 -4.48 2.62
CA PHE A 36 -18.54 -4.45 1.38
C PHE A 36 -17.99 -5.81 0.96
N LEU A 37 -17.65 -6.69 1.92
CA LEU A 37 -17.08 -8.01 1.68
C LEU A 37 -18.11 -9.12 1.97
N ARG A 38 -19.25 -9.09 1.30
CA ARG A 38 -20.39 -9.97 1.58
C ARG A 38 -20.16 -11.44 1.25
N LYS A 39 -19.30 -11.74 0.30
CA LYS A 39 -18.99 -13.11 -0.08
C LYS A 39 -17.63 -13.48 0.50
N PRO A 40 -17.55 -14.59 1.24
CA PRO A 40 -16.27 -15.03 1.79
C PRO A 40 -15.32 -15.43 0.66
N ILE A 41 -14.03 -15.29 0.92
CA ILE A 41 -12.97 -15.91 0.12
C ILE A 41 -13.17 -17.43 0.21
N ALA A 42 -13.10 -18.09 -0.93
CA ALA A 42 -13.16 -19.54 -1.01
C ALA A 42 -11.86 -20.18 -0.53
N THR A 43 -10.72 -19.67 -1.05
CA THR A 43 -9.36 -20.06 -0.69
C THR A 43 -8.39 -18.97 -1.10
N VAL A 44 -7.17 -19.03 -0.56
CA VAL A 44 -6.01 -18.28 -1.05
C VAL A 44 -5.09 -19.26 -1.76
N ALA A 45 -4.77 -19.00 -3.02
CA ALA A 45 -3.85 -19.81 -3.81
C ALA A 45 -2.53 -19.06 -4.01
N GLN A 46 -1.42 -19.72 -3.68
CA GLN A 46 -0.05 -19.17 -3.80
C GLN A 46 0.71 -19.91 -4.92
N PRO A 47 0.59 -19.48 -6.19
CA PRO A 47 1.30 -20.08 -7.30
C PRO A 47 2.80 -19.78 -7.23
N ARG A 48 3.61 -20.70 -7.77
CA ARG A 48 5.07 -20.60 -7.90
C ARG A 48 5.54 -20.46 -9.34
N SER A 49 4.61 -20.55 -10.29
CA SER A 49 4.91 -20.45 -11.72
C SER A 49 3.72 -19.91 -12.51
N GLU A 50 3.98 -19.57 -13.79
CA GLU A 50 2.94 -19.16 -14.74
C GLU A 50 1.94 -20.30 -15.02
N GLU A 51 2.42 -21.55 -15.04
CA GLU A 51 1.60 -22.74 -15.23
C GLU A 51 0.63 -22.92 -14.06
N GLU A 52 1.08 -22.69 -12.82
CA GLU A 52 0.21 -22.73 -11.63
C GLU A 52 -0.81 -21.59 -11.65
N ILE A 53 -0.44 -20.36 -12.09
CA ILE A 53 -1.40 -19.28 -12.32
C ILE A 53 -2.48 -19.73 -13.32
N ALA A 54 -2.06 -20.27 -14.48
CA ALA A 54 -2.97 -20.76 -15.50
C ALA A 54 -3.87 -21.90 -14.99
N GLN A 55 -3.36 -22.75 -14.11
CA GLN A 55 -4.12 -23.83 -13.47
C GLN A 55 -5.22 -23.24 -12.55
N VAL A 56 -4.89 -22.25 -11.72
CA VAL A 56 -5.89 -21.57 -10.88
C VAL A 56 -6.97 -20.89 -11.71
N LEU A 57 -6.58 -20.22 -12.81
CA LEU A 57 -7.54 -19.55 -13.70
C LEU A 57 -8.47 -20.58 -14.39
N ARG A 58 -7.95 -21.70 -14.87
CA ARG A 58 -8.77 -22.79 -15.44
C ARG A 58 -9.75 -23.35 -14.41
N TYR A 59 -9.28 -23.60 -13.20
CA TYR A 59 -10.17 -24.05 -12.10
C TYR A 59 -11.26 -23.04 -11.81
N ALA A 60 -10.90 -21.75 -11.72
CA ALA A 60 -11.84 -20.67 -11.49
C ALA A 60 -12.91 -20.56 -12.59
N ASP A 61 -12.50 -20.73 -13.86
CA ASP A 61 -13.41 -20.71 -15.01
C ASP A 61 -14.39 -21.88 -14.97
N GLN A 62 -13.92 -23.09 -14.65
CA GLN A 62 -14.76 -24.30 -14.55
C GLN A 62 -15.80 -24.22 -13.43
N HIS A 63 -15.51 -23.46 -12.37
CA HIS A 63 -16.35 -23.37 -11.17
C HIS A 63 -17.06 -22.01 -11.02
N ASP A 64 -16.96 -21.12 -12.02
CA ASP A 64 -17.48 -19.75 -12.00
C ASP A 64 -17.05 -18.94 -10.76
N LEU A 65 -15.79 -19.13 -10.32
CA LEU A 65 -15.22 -18.48 -9.15
C LEU A 65 -14.50 -17.19 -9.55
N PRO A 66 -14.80 -16.05 -8.91
CA PRO A 66 -13.97 -14.86 -9.03
C PRO A 66 -12.52 -15.10 -8.60
N VAL A 67 -11.58 -14.44 -9.27
CA VAL A 67 -10.16 -14.46 -8.91
C VAL A 67 -9.69 -13.03 -8.67
N VAL A 68 -9.10 -12.77 -7.51
CA VAL A 68 -8.51 -11.47 -7.16
C VAL A 68 -7.00 -11.62 -7.04
N THR A 69 -6.27 -10.97 -7.93
CA THR A 69 -4.81 -10.96 -7.90
C THR A 69 -4.31 -10.07 -6.78
N ARG A 70 -3.37 -10.57 -5.98
CA ARG A 70 -2.78 -9.88 -4.83
C ARG A 70 -1.25 -9.90 -4.94
N GLY A 71 -0.63 -8.70 -4.91
CA GLY A 71 0.78 -8.52 -4.60
C GLY A 71 0.96 -8.28 -3.09
N ALA A 72 1.53 -7.15 -2.69
CA ALA A 72 1.66 -6.78 -1.28
C ALA A 72 0.35 -6.26 -0.64
N ALA A 73 -0.68 -6.00 -1.43
CA ALA A 73 -1.93 -5.36 -1.02
C ALA A 73 -1.73 -3.99 -0.33
N SER A 74 -0.79 -3.20 -0.84
CA SER A 74 -0.39 -1.90 -0.32
C SER A 74 -1.09 -0.71 -1.01
N SER A 75 -2.17 -0.94 -1.75
CA SER A 75 -2.99 0.13 -2.34
C SER A 75 -4.07 0.60 -1.36
N PRO A 76 -4.20 1.93 -1.11
CA PRO A 76 -5.24 2.47 -0.22
C PRO A 76 -6.62 2.55 -0.89
N TYR A 77 -6.76 2.13 -2.15
CA TYR A 77 -8.00 2.29 -2.92
C TYR A 77 -8.83 1.01 -3.08
N GLY A 78 -8.48 -0.06 -2.38
CA GLY A 78 -9.25 -1.31 -2.42
C GLY A 78 -9.00 -2.14 -3.69
N GLY A 79 -7.85 -1.97 -4.36
CA GLY A 79 -7.49 -2.72 -5.57
C GLY A 79 -7.40 -4.22 -5.36
N ALA A 80 -6.95 -4.67 -4.19
CA ALA A 80 -6.80 -6.08 -3.83
C ALA A 80 -7.99 -6.64 -3.01
N LEU A 81 -9.03 -5.85 -2.72
CA LEU A 81 -10.19 -6.34 -1.96
C LEU A 81 -11.01 -7.35 -2.77
N PRO A 82 -11.33 -8.54 -2.24
CA PRO A 82 -12.14 -9.56 -2.91
C PRO A 82 -13.64 -9.26 -2.77
N VAL A 83 -14.12 -8.16 -3.34
CA VAL A 83 -15.51 -7.67 -3.18
C VAL A 83 -16.59 -8.65 -3.62
N ARG A 84 -16.26 -9.64 -4.45
CA ARG A 84 -17.15 -10.74 -4.84
C ARG A 84 -16.74 -12.09 -4.28
N GLY A 85 -15.81 -12.12 -3.33
CA GLY A 85 -15.25 -13.37 -2.79
C GLY A 85 -14.44 -14.13 -3.85
N GLY A 86 -14.48 -15.44 -3.81
CA GLY A 86 -13.78 -16.31 -4.76
C GLY A 86 -12.36 -16.68 -4.31
N ILE A 87 -11.42 -16.79 -5.23
CA ILE A 87 -10.03 -17.15 -4.97
C ILE A 87 -9.20 -15.88 -4.88
N VAL A 88 -8.40 -15.73 -3.82
CA VAL A 88 -7.31 -14.76 -3.80
C VAL A 88 -6.07 -15.42 -4.35
N LEU A 89 -5.54 -14.89 -5.45
CA LEU A 89 -4.31 -15.35 -6.09
C LEU A 89 -3.15 -14.52 -5.56
N ASP A 90 -2.46 -15.04 -4.55
CA ASP A 90 -1.35 -14.38 -3.89
C ASP A 90 -0.03 -14.66 -4.62
N LEU A 91 0.54 -13.63 -5.23
CA LEU A 91 1.77 -13.72 -6.04
C LEU A 91 3.06 -13.60 -5.21
N SER A 92 3.00 -13.65 -3.89
CA SER A 92 4.15 -13.47 -3.02
C SER A 92 5.25 -14.52 -3.17
N LEU A 93 4.95 -15.68 -3.75
CA LEU A 93 5.93 -16.72 -4.08
C LEU A 93 6.58 -16.53 -5.45
N LEU A 94 6.04 -15.67 -6.32
CA LEU A 94 6.63 -15.27 -7.60
C LEU A 94 7.55 -14.06 -7.38
N ARG A 95 8.72 -14.27 -6.80
CA ARG A 95 9.62 -13.20 -6.33
C ARG A 95 11.06 -13.33 -6.79
N THR A 96 11.28 -14.07 -7.87
CA THR A 96 12.61 -14.28 -8.44
C THR A 96 13.02 -13.12 -9.35
N ILE A 97 14.27 -12.65 -9.19
CA ILE A 97 14.95 -11.86 -10.20
C ILE A 97 15.49 -12.84 -11.21
N VAL A 98 14.85 -12.93 -12.39
CA VAL A 98 15.02 -14.01 -13.36
C VAL A 98 16.29 -13.84 -14.18
N ALA A 99 16.57 -12.61 -14.60
CA ALA A 99 17.73 -12.29 -15.42
C ALA A 99 18.09 -10.80 -15.28
N PHE A 100 19.36 -10.50 -15.49
CA PHE A 100 19.86 -9.15 -15.59
C PHE A 100 20.84 -9.04 -16.76
N ASP A 101 20.53 -8.14 -17.67
CA ASP A 101 21.37 -7.82 -18.83
C ASP A 101 21.90 -6.37 -18.65
N PRO A 102 23.14 -6.21 -18.16
CA PRO A 102 23.73 -4.90 -17.96
C PRO A 102 24.02 -4.16 -19.28
N GLU A 103 24.31 -4.88 -20.39
CA GLU A 103 24.57 -4.24 -21.69
C GLU A 103 23.29 -3.63 -22.27
N ALA A 104 22.16 -4.34 -22.16
CA ALA A 104 20.86 -3.81 -22.54
C ALA A 104 20.25 -2.87 -21.49
N GLY A 105 20.78 -2.83 -20.27
CA GLY A 105 20.22 -2.09 -19.14
C GLY A 105 18.81 -2.56 -18.79
N VAL A 106 18.58 -3.89 -18.82
CA VAL A 106 17.25 -4.49 -18.56
C VAL A 106 17.37 -5.56 -17.48
N VAL A 107 16.47 -5.53 -16.52
CA VAL A 107 16.28 -6.59 -15.54
C VAL A 107 14.92 -7.26 -15.75
N THR A 108 14.90 -8.57 -15.68
CA THR A 108 13.67 -9.39 -15.73
C THR A 108 13.34 -9.89 -14.35
N VAL A 109 12.13 -9.59 -13.89
CA VAL A 109 11.65 -9.98 -12.56
C VAL A 109 10.27 -10.62 -12.62
N GLU A 110 9.97 -11.51 -11.70
CA GLU A 110 8.61 -11.98 -11.47
C GLU A 110 7.73 -10.87 -10.87
N GLY A 111 6.42 -10.91 -11.14
CA GLY A 111 5.48 -9.83 -10.78
C GLY A 111 5.34 -9.58 -9.28
N GLY A 112 5.67 -10.55 -8.44
CA GLY A 112 5.65 -10.45 -6.98
C GLY A 112 6.97 -9.97 -6.36
N VAL A 113 8.01 -9.68 -7.16
CA VAL A 113 9.27 -9.09 -6.67
C VAL A 113 8.97 -7.74 -6.04
N ARG A 114 9.56 -7.49 -4.87
CA ARG A 114 9.40 -6.23 -4.14
C ARG A 114 10.44 -5.22 -4.57
N TRP A 115 10.08 -3.95 -4.48
CA TRP A 115 10.99 -2.86 -4.86
C TRP A 115 12.26 -2.85 -4.01
N ALA A 116 12.14 -3.11 -2.71
CA ALA A 116 13.29 -3.21 -1.81
C ALA A 116 14.29 -4.28 -2.25
N ASP A 117 13.81 -5.47 -2.60
CA ASP A 117 14.68 -6.61 -3.01
C ASP A 117 15.34 -6.31 -4.36
N LEU A 118 14.59 -5.70 -5.29
CA LEU A 118 15.10 -5.33 -6.60
C LEU A 118 16.17 -4.22 -6.51
N ASP A 119 15.92 -3.19 -5.69
CA ASP A 119 16.91 -2.10 -5.52
C ASP A 119 18.20 -2.62 -4.88
N GLN A 120 18.09 -3.50 -3.88
CA GLN A 120 19.27 -4.10 -3.26
C GLN A 120 20.07 -4.94 -4.26
N PHE A 121 19.40 -5.73 -5.10
CA PHE A 121 20.05 -6.50 -6.16
C PHE A 121 20.77 -5.59 -7.16
N LEU A 122 20.10 -4.55 -7.64
CA LEU A 122 20.67 -3.61 -8.60
C LEU A 122 21.84 -2.84 -8.00
N ALA A 123 21.73 -2.42 -6.74
CA ALA A 123 22.82 -1.74 -6.03
C ALA A 123 24.09 -2.61 -5.91
N GLY A 124 23.91 -3.92 -5.69
CA GLY A 124 25.02 -4.89 -5.69
C GLY A 124 25.68 -5.13 -7.05
N ASN A 125 25.07 -4.62 -8.13
CA ASN A 125 25.56 -4.71 -9.51
C ASN A 125 25.90 -3.32 -10.11
N ASP A 126 26.03 -2.27 -9.30
CA ASP A 126 26.28 -0.89 -9.71
C ASP A 126 25.19 -0.28 -10.62
N TYR A 127 23.95 -0.76 -10.48
CA TYR A 127 22.77 -0.26 -11.16
C TYR A 127 21.76 0.33 -10.20
N ALA A 128 20.82 1.10 -10.72
CA ALA A 128 19.74 1.72 -9.98
C ALA A 128 18.41 1.65 -10.75
N LEU A 129 17.33 1.73 -10.00
CA LEU A 129 15.99 1.94 -10.54
C LEU A 129 15.88 3.29 -11.24
N ARG A 130 14.98 3.41 -12.19
CA ARG A 130 14.48 4.69 -12.72
C ARG A 130 13.36 5.19 -11.81
N SER A 131 12.08 5.12 -12.24
CA SER A 131 10.97 5.45 -11.35
C SER A 131 10.54 4.27 -10.49
N HIS A 132 10.23 4.55 -9.22
CA HIS A 132 9.74 3.57 -8.26
C HIS A 132 8.81 4.22 -7.22
N PRO A 133 7.99 3.46 -6.48
CA PRO A 133 7.09 4.03 -5.47
C PRO A 133 7.81 4.40 -4.18
N THR A 134 7.16 5.22 -3.35
CA THR A 134 7.52 5.39 -1.93
C THR A 134 7.14 4.16 -1.10
N SER A 135 6.15 3.39 -1.54
CA SER A 135 5.77 2.11 -0.93
C SER A 135 6.78 1.00 -1.26
N TRP A 136 7.94 1.08 -0.62
CA TRP A 136 9.14 0.26 -0.88
C TRP A 136 8.90 -1.26 -0.80
N TRP A 137 7.91 -1.66 -0.02
CA TRP A 137 7.52 -3.05 0.19
C TRP A 137 6.43 -3.54 -0.76
N SER A 138 5.97 -2.70 -1.68
CA SER A 138 5.03 -3.09 -2.73
C SER A 138 5.73 -3.91 -3.81
N THR A 139 4.94 -4.51 -4.71
CA THR A 139 5.45 -5.38 -5.76
C THR A 139 5.49 -4.68 -7.12
N VAL A 140 6.44 -5.08 -7.97
CA VAL A 140 6.62 -4.53 -9.32
C VAL A 140 5.34 -4.68 -10.15
N GLY A 141 4.76 -5.88 -10.22
CA GLY A 141 3.52 -6.12 -10.98
C GLY A 141 2.32 -5.38 -10.39
N GLY A 142 2.24 -5.28 -9.05
CA GLY A 142 1.18 -4.53 -8.37
C GLY A 142 1.22 -3.05 -8.71
N TRP A 143 2.40 -2.43 -8.69
CA TRP A 143 2.53 -0.99 -8.98
C TRP A 143 2.24 -0.65 -10.44
N LEU A 144 2.64 -1.51 -11.39
CA LEU A 144 2.24 -1.38 -12.80
C LEU A 144 0.72 -1.41 -12.96
N SER A 145 0.06 -2.33 -12.23
CA SER A 145 -1.40 -2.47 -12.25
C SER A 145 -2.14 -1.25 -11.71
N THR A 146 -1.52 -0.42 -10.84
CA THR A 146 -2.14 0.76 -10.21
C THR A 146 -1.76 2.10 -10.85
N GLY A 147 -0.85 2.13 -11.86
CA GLY A 147 -0.56 3.33 -12.65
C GLY A 147 0.88 3.84 -12.61
N GLY A 148 1.62 3.59 -11.51
CA GLY A 148 3.07 3.77 -11.48
C GLY A 148 3.61 5.19 -11.64
N TYR A 149 3.14 6.17 -10.85
CA TYR A 149 3.80 7.47 -10.64
C TYR A 149 4.41 7.52 -9.23
N GLY A 150 5.62 8.05 -9.08
CA GLY A 150 6.30 8.10 -7.78
C GLY A 150 7.65 8.81 -7.86
N LEU A 151 8.57 8.37 -7.02
CA LEU A 151 9.94 8.90 -6.97
C LEU A 151 10.59 8.80 -8.35
N TYR A 152 11.35 9.82 -8.72
CA TYR A 152 12.06 9.97 -10.00
C TYR A 152 11.19 10.02 -11.26
N SER A 153 9.85 10.05 -11.13
CA SER A 153 8.99 10.19 -12.32
C SER A 153 9.24 11.51 -13.08
N LEU A 154 9.75 12.54 -12.41
CA LEU A 154 10.15 13.80 -13.05
C LEU A 154 11.29 13.57 -14.04
N GLY A 155 12.36 12.88 -13.62
CA GLY A 155 13.57 12.67 -14.45
C GLY A 155 13.42 11.54 -15.46
N PHE A 156 12.64 10.49 -15.14
CA PHE A 156 12.59 9.26 -15.95
C PHE A 156 11.21 8.89 -16.48
N GLY A 157 10.19 9.71 -16.23
CA GLY A 157 8.82 9.45 -16.64
C GLY A 157 8.09 8.43 -15.74
N PRO A 158 6.82 8.12 -16.06
CA PRO A 158 6.03 7.13 -15.34
C PRO A 158 6.61 5.72 -15.50
N PHE A 159 6.35 4.83 -14.54
CA PHE A 159 6.87 3.46 -14.54
C PHE A 159 6.55 2.70 -15.84
N ALA A 160 5.36 2.89 -16.39
CA ALA A 160 4.96 2.24 -17.64
C ALA A 160 5.90 2.53 -18.82
N SER A 161 6.54 3.72 -18.87
CA SER A 161 7.48 4.08 -19.93
C SER A 161 8.82 3.36 -19.85
N GLN A 162 9.08 2.66 -18.74
CA GLN A 162 10.33 1.95 -18.47
C GLN A 162 10.21 0.43 -18.68
N ILE A 163 9.02 -0.01 -19.07
CA ILE A 163 8.73 -1.42 -19.29
C ILE A 163 9.16 -1.82 -20.70
N ALA A 164 10.11 -2.72 -20.79
CA ALA A 164 10.52 -3.31 -22.07
C ALA A 164 9.46 -4.32 -22.56
N TRP A 165 8.97 -5.15 -21.67
CA TRP A 165 7.90 -6.11 -21.93
C TRP A 165 7.28 -6.62 -20.63
N ILE A 166 6.07 -7.20 -20.77
CA ILE A 166 5.41 -7.96 -19.69
C ILE A 166 5.01 -9.33 -20.17
N ARG A 167 5.00 -10.29 -19.26
CA ARG A 167 4.43 -11.60 -19.45
C ARG A 167 3.18 -11.75 -18.59
N VAL A 168 2.07 -12.06 -19.25
CA VAL A 168 0.75 -12.08 -18.61
C VAL A 168 0.06 -13.40 -18.81
N VAL A 169 -0.69 -13.82 -17.78
CA VAL A 169 -1.54 -15.01 -17.81
C VAL A 169 -2.98 -14.57 -17.63
N ASP A 170 -3.86 -14.98 -18.52
CA ASP A 170 -5.30 -14.74 -18.44
C ASP A 170 -6.10 -15.98 -18.85
N PHE A 171 -7.42 -15.92 -18.93
CA PHE A 171 -8.26 -17.07 -19.29
C PHE A 171 -8.05 -17.56 -20.73
N ALA A 172 -7.43 -16.76 -21.59
CA ALA A 172 -7.11 -17.15 -22.97
C ALA A 172 -5.66 -17.67 -23.12
N GLY A 173 -4.88 -17.74 -22.03
CA GLY A 173 -3.53 -18.28 -21.98
C GLY A 173 -2.44 -17.27 -21.65
N THR A 174 -1.19 -17.73 -21.75
CA THR A 174 0.01 -16.93 -21.44
C THR A 174 0.53 -16.24 -22.71
N ARG A 175 1.02 -15.01 -22.57
CA ARG A 175 1.62 -14.25 -23.67
C ARG A 175 2.59 -13.18 -23.19
N THR A 176 3.54 -12.85 -24.04
CA THR A 176 4.46 -11.72 -23.86
C THR A 176 3.97 -10.52 -24.68
N ILE A 177 4.03 -9.32 -24.10
CA ILE A 177 3.59 -8.07 -24.71
C ILE A 177 4.73 -7.06 -24.55
N ALA A 178 5.23 -6.52 -25.64
CA ALA A 178 6.24 -5.47 -25.59
C ALA A 178 5.68 -4.15 -25.04
N GLY A 179 6.50 -3.35 -24.36
CA GLY A 179 6.08 -2.07 -23.79
C GLY A 179 5.60 -1.05 -24.85
N GLY A 180 6.05 -1.18 -26.11
CA GLY A 180 5.59 -0.37 -27.24
C GLY A 180 4.32 -0.88 -27.94
N ASP A 181 3.82 -2.06 -27.59
CA ASP A 181 2.62 -2.63 -28.21
C ASP A 181 1.35 -1.90 -27.77
N GLU A 182 0.38 -1.74 -28.66
CA GLU A 182 -0.92 -1.16 -28.29
C GLU A 182 -1.62 -1.94 -27.18
N ALA A 183 -1.43 -3.25 -27.12
CA ALA A 183 -2.01 -4.13 -26.12
C ALA A 183 -1.47 -3.86 -24.70
N PHE A 184 -0.26 -3.31 -24.57
CA PHE A 184 0.37 -3.03 -23.27
C PHE A 184 -0.46 -2.09 -22.41
N ARG A 185 -1.10 -1.08 -23.00
CA ARG A 185 -1.94 -0.12 -22.27
C ARG A 185 -3.06 -0.75 -21.45
N TYR A 186 -3.53 -1.94 -21.85
CA TYR A 186 -4.61 -2.64 -21.14
C TYR A 186 -4.17 -3.27 -19.81
N TYR A 187 -2.87 -3.25 -19.50
CA TYR A 187 -2.32 -3.80 -18.25
C TYR A 187 -1.84 -2.73 -17.28
N VAL A 188 -1.77 -1.48 -17.73
CA VAL A 188 -1.36 -0.34 -16.92
C VAL A 188 -2.57 0.35 -16.32
N HIS A 189 -2.56 0.58 -15.01
CA HIS A 189 -3.62 1.29 -14.29
C HIS A 189 -5.01 0.63 -14.42
N THR A 190 -5.05 -0.70 -14.44
CA THR A 190 -6.29 -1.47 -14.64
C THR A 190 -6.62 -2.40 -13.48
N GLU A 191 -5.94 -2.25 -12.36
CA GLU A 191 -6.15 -3.00 -11.11
C GLU A 191 -6.14 -4.54 -11.34
N GLY A 192 -5.27 -5.02 -12.26
CA GLY A 192 -5.17 -6.44 -12.57
C GLY A 192 -6.41 -7.07 -13.23
N GLN A 193 -7.33 -6.26 -13.77
CA GLN A 193 -8.58 -6.77 -14.36
C GLN A 193 -8.41 -7.44 -15.74
N MET A 194 -7.26 -7.24 -16.40
CA MET A 194 -7.06 -7.71 -17.79
C MET A 194 -6.18 -8.96 -17.87
N GLY A 195 -5.48 -9.30 -16.81
CA GLY A 195 -4.58 -10.44 -16.73
C GLY A 195 -3.70 -10.36 -15.50
N VAL A 196 -3.09 -11.49 -15.14
CA VAL A 196 -2.11 -11.60 -14.07
C VAL A 196 -0.73 -11.30 -14.65
N ILE A 197 -0.06 -10.27 -14.16
CA ILE A 197 1.30 -9.93 -14.57
C ILE A 197 2.26 -10.90 -13.86
N ALA A 198 2.76 -11.87 -14.59
CA ALA A 198 3.64 -12.91 -14.06
C ALA A 198 5.11 -12.49 -14.08
N GLN A 199 5.57 -11.83 -15.15
CA GLN A 199 6.94 -11.30 -15.25
C GLN A 199 6.95 -9.92 -15.89
N VAL A 200 8.01 -9.16 -15.59
CA VAL A 200 8.24 -7.82 -16.11
C VAL A 200 9.72 -7.67 -16.50
N GLY A 201 9.97 -7.28 -17.74
CA GLY A 201 11.27 -6.77 -18.18
C GLY A 201 11.27 -5.25 -18.03
N LEU A 202 12.10 -4.70 -17.16
CA LEU A 202 12.16 -3.27 -16.93
C LEU A 202 13.54 -2.69 -17.17
N SER A 203 13.58 -1.49 -17.73
CA SER A 203 14.81 -0.73 -17.96
C SER A 203 15.35 -0.18 -16.65
N VAL A 204 16.64 -0.36 -16.44
CA VAL A 204 17.39 0.15 -15.31
C VAL A 204 18.51 1.09 -15.82
N ARG A 205 19.28 1.66 -14.93
CA ARG A 205 20.35 2.60 -15.27
C ARG A 205 21.60 2.39 -14.41
N PRO A 206 22.76 2.84 -14.83
CA PRO A 206 23.92 2.88 -13.97
C PRO A 206 23.60 3.64 -12.67
N ARG A 207 24.17 3.18 -11.57
CA ARG A 207 24.00 3.82 -10.26
C ARG A 207 24.71 5.17 -10.25
N PRO A 208 24.04 6.26 -9.83
CA PRO A 208 24.71 7.55 -9.67
C PRO A 208 25.71 7.49 -8.52
N ALA A 209 26.80 8.22 -8.66
CA ALA A 209 27.85 8.29 -7.63
C ALA A 209 27.34 8.90 -6.31
N ALA A 210 26.44 9.87 -6.38
CA ALA A 210 25.83 10.52 -5.23
C ALA A 210 24.47 11.12 -5.57
N GLN A 211 23.71 11.42 -4.55
CA GLN A 211 22.46 12.19 -4.62
C GLN A 211 22.57 13.40 -3.72
N HIS A 212 22.14 14.54 -4.21
CA HIS A 212 22.28 15.83 -3.54
C HIS A 212 20.89 16.42 -3.28
N PRO A 213 20.23 16.07 -2.15
CA PRO A 213 18.99 16.70 -1.75
C PRO A 213 19.26 18.11 -1.25
N ARG A 214 18.44 19.08 -1.71
CA ARG A 214 18.44 20.48 -1.24
C ARG A 214 17.00 20.87 -0.93
N LEU A 215 16.80 21.65 0.12
CA LEU A 215 15.49 22.13 0.54
C LEU A 215 15.48 23.66 0.48
N PHE A 216 14.40 24.21 -0.05
CA PHE A 216 14.16 25.66 -0.12
C PHE A 216 12.80 25.97 0.49
N THR A 217 12.72 27.02 1.31
CA THR A 217 11.49 27.49 1.93
C THR A 217 10.94 28.73 1.22
N TYR A 218 9.64 28.90 1.24
CA TYR A 218 8.90 29.97 0.57
C TYR A 218 7.79 30.48 1.47
N PRO A 219 7.40 31.79 1.36
CA PRO A 219 6.25 32.33 2.06
C PRO A 219 4.91 31.71 1.64
N GLU A 220 4.78 31.40 0.35
CA GLU A 220 3.53 30.97 -0.27
C GLU A 220 3.68 29.74 -1.16
N ALA A 221 2.67 28.88 -1.17
CA ALA A 221 2.64 27.68 -2.03
C ALA A 221 2.78 28.02 -3.52
N GLY A 222 2.22 29.16 -3.94
CA GLY A 222 2.29 29.61 -5.33
C GLY A 222 3.70 29.91 -5.79
N GLU A 223 4.51 30.51 -4.93
CA GLU A 223 5.91 30.82 -5.20
C GLU A 223 6.75 29.55 -5.26
N ALA A 224 6.58 28.63 -4.30
CA ALA A 224 7.26 27.34 -4.29
C ALA A 224 6.99 26.52 -5.56
N LEU A 225 5.74 26.48 -6.02
CA LEU A 225 5.36 25.70 -7.22
C LEU A 225 5.78 26.39 -8.52
N ALA A 226 5.81 27.72 -8.58
CA ALA A 226 6.39 28.45 -9.70
C ALA A 226 7.90 28.23 -9.82
N ALA A 227 8.62 28.29 -8.68
CA ALA A 227 10.03 27.94 -8.61
C ALA A 227 10.27 26.48 -9.03
N ALA A 228 9.43 25.55 -8.60
CA ALA A 228 9.51 24.14 -9.00
C ALA A 228 9.42 23.97 -10.53
N GLU A 229 8.48 24.66 -11.20
CA GLU A 229 8.37 24.63 -12.66
C GLU A 229 9.61 25.22 -13.35
N ALA A 230 10.17 26.30 -12.82
CA ALA A 230 11.37 26.94 -13.36
C ALA A 230 12.61 26.06 -13.21
N ILE A 231 12.83 25.49 -12.01
CA ILE A 231 13.94 24.57 -11.72
C ILE A 231 13.85 23.32 -12.60
N ALA A 232 12.67 22.71 -12.72
CA ALA A 232 12.48 21.52 -13.53
C ALA A 232 12.82 21.74 -15.02
N LYS A 233 12.71 22.97 -15.52
CA LYS A 233 13.07 23.33 -16.89
C LYS A 233 14.56 23.67 -17.06
N ALA A 234 15.18 24.25 -16.03
CA ALA A 234 16.52 24.81 -16.13
C ALA A 234 17.64 23.83 -15.71
N SER A 235 17.35 22.92 -14.76
CA SER A 235 18.39 22.15 -14.04
C SER A 235 18.22 20.63 -14.12
N GLU A 236 17.19 20.14 -14.81
CA GLU A 236 16.88 18.71 -14.99
C GLU A 236 17.02 17.85 -13.70
N PRO A 237 16.38 18.25 -12.59
CA PRO A 237 16.46 17.47 -11.35
C PRO A 237 15.80 16.11 -11.55
N VAL A 238 16.34 15.08 -10.88
CA VAL A 238 15.78 13.72 -10.99
C VAL A 238 14.50 13.57 -10.20
N HIS A 239 14.34 14.36 -9.11
CA HIS A 239 13.15 14.32 -8.27
C HIS A 239 12.93 15.68 -7.59
N MET A 240 11.66 16.03 -7.43
CA MET A 240 11.22 17.20 -6.66
C MET A 240 9.94 16.89 -5.91
N THR A 241 9.85 17.38 -4.66
CA THR A 241 8.62 17.30 -3.85
C THR A 241 8.36 18.64 -3.15
N TYR A 242 7.16 19.15 -3.30
CA TYR A 242 6.64 20.25 -2.50
C TYR A 242 5.96 19.69 -1.26
N TYR A 243 6.20 20.34 -0.11
CA TYR A 243 5.53 20.08 1.17
C TYR A 243 4.87 21.36 1.69
N ASP A 244 3.67 21.23 2.23
CA ASP A 244 3.03 22.33 2.94
C ASP A 244 3.49 22.41 4.42
N PRO A 245 3.26 23.54 5.12
CA PRO A 245 3.65 23.69 6.52
C PRO A 245 3.04 22.64 7.45
N HIS A 246 1.79 22.24 7.21
CA HIS A 246 1.09 21.28 8.06
C HIS A 246 1.71 19.88 7.95
N ARG A 247 2.12 19.47 6.74
CA ARG A 247 2.83 18.20 6.54
C ARG A 247 4.16 18.16 7.28
N LEU A 248 4.90 19.26 7.29
CA LEU A 248 6.18 19.35 8.01
C LEU A 248 5.94 19.34 9.53
N GLY A 249 4.88 20.00 10.01
CA GLY A 249 4.45 19.94 11.41
C GLY A 249 4.07 18.52 11.87
N GLU A 250 3.39 17.72 11.02
CA GLU A 250 3.14 16.30 11.31
C GLU A 250 4.46 15.51 11.46
N LEU A 251 5.44 15.77 10.60
CA LEU A 251 6.75 15.11 10.68
C LEU A 251 7.51 15.52 11.94
N ASN A 252 7.47 16.80 12.33
CA ASN A 252 8.04 17.30 13.59
C ASN A 252 7.38 16.62 14.80
N ALA A 253 6.06 16.54 14.82
CA ALA A 253 5.31 15.88 15.89
C ALA A 253 5.71 14.41 16.07
N LEU A 254 6.02 13.70 14.99
CA LEU A 254 6.51 12.31 15.02
C LEU A 254 7.90 12.20 15.65
N GLN A 255 8.75 13.23 15.52
CA GLN A 255 10.10 13.25 16.07
C GLN A 255 10.14 13.76 17.52
N GLU A 256 9.00 14.20 18.08
CA GLU A 256 8.90 14.84 19.41
C GLU A 256 9.85 16.06 19.57
N ARG A 257 10.24 16.67 18.46
CA ARG A 257 11.11 17.84 18.37
C ARG A 257 10.96 18.54 17.02
N GLU A 258 11.27 19.80 16.99
CA GLU A 258 11.33 20.59 15.76
C GLU A 258 12.62 20.23 14.98
N VAL A 259 12.45 19.57 13.84
CA VAL A 259 13.53 19.15 12.91
C VAL A 259 13.44 19.93 11.61
N LEU A 260 12.24 20.34 11.22
CA LEU A 260 11.91 21.00 9.96
C LEU A 260 11.29 22.36 10.23
N ASP A 261 11.63 23.35 9.42
CA ASP A 261 10.92 24.64 9.40
C ASP A 261 9.51 24.40 8.81
N GLU A 262 8.47 24.79 9.55
CA GLU A 262 7.08 24.62 9.13
C GLU A 262 6.67 25.71 8.13
N ALA A 263 7.29 25.69 6.95
CA ALA A 263 7.06 26.62 5.85
C ALA A 263 6.73 25.86 4.55
N HIS A 264 6.20 26.55 3.55
CA HIS A 264 6.06 25.97 2.22
C HIS A 264 7.44 25.61 1.68
N SER A 265 7.71 24.34 1.44
CA SER A 265 9.06 23.85 1.17
C SER A 265 9.14 23.05 -0.12
N LEU A 266 10.22 23.20 -0.83
CA LEU A 266 10.52 22.49 -2.06
C LEU A 266 11.81 21.69 -1.91
N LEU A 267 11.70 20.36 -1.86
CA LEU A 267 12.84 19.45 -1.91
C LEU A 267 13.22 19.23 -3.38
N VAL A 268 14.49 19.45 -3.70
CA VAL A 268 15.06 19.24 -5.03
C VAL A 268 16.20 18.24 -4.91
N VAL A 269 16.20 17.19 -5.73
CA VAL A 269 17.22 16.15 -5.74
C VAL A 269 17.90 16.08 -7.10
N THR A 270 19.23 16.24 -7.11
CA THR A 270 20.10 16.07 -8.28
C THR A 270 21.08 14.93 -8.04
N GLU A 271 21.69 14.40 -9.11
CA GLU A 271 22.63 13.27 -9.05
C GLU A 271 24.06 13.65 -9.41
N GLU A 272 24.26 14.79 -10.09
CA GLU A 272 25.60 15.31 -10.41
C GLU A 272 25.97 16.46 -9.48
N ALA A 273 27.18 16.40 -8.93
CA ALA A 273 27.76 17.52 -8.19
C ALA A 273 28.04 18.66 -9.18
N GLY A 274 27.30 19.76 -9.06
CA GLY A 274 27.57 20.93 -9.87
C GLY A 274 26.69 21.14 -11.09
N GLN A 275 25.57 20.42 -11.26
CA GLN A 275 24.50 20.89 -12.13
C GLN A 275 23.94 22.20 -11.57
N GLY A 276 24.60 23.32 -11.92
CA GLY A 276 24.30 24.70 -11.59
C GLY A 276 24.00 24.95 -10.12
N GLU A 277 24.51 26.03 -9.56
CA GLU A 277 24.03 26.52 -8.29
C GLU A 277 22.51 26.73 -8.44
N ILE A 278 21.66 25.75 -7.95
CA ILE A 278 20.22 25.91 -7.95
C ILE A 278 19.92 27.02 -6.95
N ALA A 279 19.77 28.21 -7.47
CA ALA A 279 19.35 29.39 -6.71
C ALA A 279 17.93 29.74 -7.19
N PRO A 280 16.89 29.14 -6.61
CA PRO A 280 15.52 29.42 -7.02
C PRO A 280 15.13 30.84 -6.64
N GLU A 281 14.53 31.57 -7.54
CA GLU A 281 14.02 32.91 -7.30
C GLU A 281 13.01 32.88 -6.12
N GLY A 282 13.24 33.74 -5.12
CA GLY A 282 12.36 33.88 -3.95
C GLY A 282 12.46 32.78 -2.90
N GLY A 283 13.28 31.77 -3.09
CA GLY A 283 13.46 30.67 -2.13
C GLY A 283 14.64 30.91 -1.18
N GLU A 284 14.42 30.68 0.11
CA GLU A 284 15.46 30.68 1.14
C GLU A 284 15.99 29.24 1.32
N PRO A 285 17.32 29.01 1.25
CA PRO A 285 17.87 27.68 1.46
C PRO A 285 17.71 27.25 2.93
N ALA A 286 17.13 26.08 3.15
CA ALA A 286 17.07 25.46 4.47
C ALA A 286 18.40 24.77 4.82
N GLU A 287 18.57 24.45 6.10
CA GLU A 287 19.76 23.74 6.57
C GLU A 287 19.88 22.34 5.92
N PRO A 288 21.08 21.91 5.49
CA PRO A 288 21.26 20.66 4.73
C PRO A 288 20.71 19.40 5.41
N TYR A 289 20.70 19.36 6.75
CA TYR A 289 20.16 18.22 7.48
C TYR A 289 18.65 18.06 7.28
N GLN A 290 17.89 19.14 7.06
CA GLN A 290 16.45 19.08 6.80
C GLN A 290 16.16 18.40 5.46
N ALA A 291 16.95 18.73 4.43
CA ALA A 291 16.84 18.07 3.12
C ALA A 291 17.18 16.58 3.20
N SER A 292 18.25 16.23 3.91
CA SER A 292 18.64 14.83 4.15
C SER A 292 17.57 14.08 4.93
N PHE A 293 17.02 14.69 5.98
CA PHE A 293 15.94 14.11 6.77
C PHE A 293 14.72 13.75 5.91
N LEU A 294 14.21 14.70 5.12
CA LEU A 294 13.07 14.46 4.23
C LEU A 294 13.37 13.38 3.19
N TRP A 295 14.59 13.39 2.63
CA TRP A 295 14.99 12.40 1.64
C TRP A 295 15.12 10.99 2.22
N GLU A 296 15.60 10.83 3.42
CA GLU A 296 15.70 9.54 4.11
C GLU A 296 14.33 9.01 4.53
N HIS A 297 13.41 9.89 4.95
CA HIS A 297 12.08 9.52 5.40
C HIS A 297 11.07 9.24 4.28
N ARG A 298 11.43 9.45 3.01
CA ARG A 298 10.53 9.27 1.85
C ARG A 298 9.89 7.88 1.73
N PHE A 299 10.46 6.86 2.33
CA PHE A 299 9.94 5.49 2.31
C PHE A 299 8.98 5.15 3.46
N PHE A 300 8.69 6.10 4.32
CA PHE A 300 7.85 5.89 5.50
C PHE A 300 6.62 6.84 5.55
N PRO A 301 5.84 6.94 4.46
CA PRO A 301 4.74 7.92 4.41
C PRO A 301 3.61 7.62 5.41
N MET A 302 3.51 6.38 5.91
CA MET A 302 2.45 5.95 6.82
C MET A 302 2.77 6.17 8.30
N GLN A 303 3.94 6.74 8.65
CA GLN A 303 4.29 7.05 10.05
C GLN A 303 3.28 7.99 10.71
N VAL A 304 2.65 8.86 9.94
CA VAL A 304 1.65 9.82 10.43
C VAL A 304 0.44 9.15 11.09
N LYS A 305 0.18 7.86 10.84
CA LYS A 305 -0.83 7.09 11.59
C LYS A 305 -0.58 7.02 13.09
N ARG A 306 0.63 7.29 13.54
CA ARG A 306 0.95 7.41 14.99
C ARG A 306 0.36 8.65 15.63
N LEU A 307 0.01 9.66 14.85
CA LEU A 307 -0.66 10.88 15.31
C LEU A 307 -2.19 10.73 15.34
N GLY A 308 -2.71 9.69 14.68
CA GLY A 308 -4.12 9.31 14.69
C GLY A 308 -4.27 7.94 14.02
N PRO A 309 -5.20 7.07 14.51
CA PRO A 309 -5.21 5.64 14.15
C PRO A 309 -5.58 5.39 12.70
N GLY A 310 -6.16 6.35 12.01
CA GLY A 310 -6.55 6.27 10.61
C GLY A 310 -6.06 7.44 9.78
N ILE A 311 -5.86 7.21 8.49
CA ILE A 311 -5.53 8.24 7.51
C ILE A 311 -6.44 8.09 6.29
N LEU A 312 -7.04 9.17 5.87
CA LEU A 312 -7.78 9.26 4.63
C LEU A 312 -7.24 10.41 3.78
N GLY A 313 -7.55 10.42 2.48
CA GLY A 313 -7.08 11.47 1.61
C GLY A 313 -7.49 11.31 0.17
N ALA A 314 -6.91 12.15 -0.67
CA ALA A 314 -7.08 12.15 -2.11
C ALA A 314 -5.73 12.28 -2.80
N GLU A 315 -5.50 11.46 -3.81
CA GLU A 315 -4.34 11.53 -4.68
C GLU A 315 -4.79 11.93 -6.08
N THR A 316 -4.27 13.04 -6.58
CA THR A 316 -4.71 13.63 -7.84
C THR A 316 -3.51 14.11 -8.64
N LEU A 317 -3.42 13.71 -9.90
CA LEU A 317 -2.47 14.30 -10.84
C LEU A 317 -3.02 15.64 -11.29
N LEU A 318 -2.30 16.73 -11.03
CA LEU A 318 -2.71 18.11 -11.26
C LEU A 318 -1.67 18.92 -12.01
N PRO A 319 -2.09 19.84 -12.90
CA PRO A 319 -1.19 20.89 -13.38
C PRO A 319 -0.65 21.71 -12.20
N LEU A 320 0.67 21.96 -12.14
CA LEU A 320 1.31 22.71 -11.04
C LEU A 320 0.64 24.08 -10.83
N SER A 321 0.31 24.78 -11.91
CA SER A 321 -0.37 26.08 -11.88
C SER A 321 -1.77 26.04 -11.24
N SER A 322 -2.40 24.87 -11.13
CA SER A 322 -3.73 24.71 -10.53
C SER A 322 -3.68 24.38 -9.05
N ILE A 323 -2.52 23.94 -8.54
CA ILE A 323 -2.36 23.45 -7.16
C ILE A 323 -2.67 24.53 -6.13
N PRO A 324 -2.14 25.79 -6.20
CA PRO A 324 -2.42 26.79 -5.16
C PRO A 324 -3.91 27.06 -4.98
N ARG A 325 -4.66 27.14 -6.09
CA ARG A 325 -6.12 27.29 -6.03
C ARG A 325 -6.83 26.07 -5.48
N TYR A 326 -6.31 24.88 -5.77
CA TYR A 326 -6.84 23.64 -5.20
C TYR A 326 -6.62 23.60 -3.69
N LEU A 327 -5.41 23.91 -3.19
CA LEU A 327 -5.07 23.90 -1.76
C LEU A 327 -6.07 24.77 -0.96
N ALA A 328 -6.22 26.04 -1.32
CA ALA A 328 -7.16 26.95 -0.65
C ALA A 328 -8.60 26.40 -0.62
N LYS A 329 -9.04 25.72 -1.68
CA LYS A 329 -10.37 25.12 -1.73
C LYS A 329 -10.46 23.83 -0.91
N ALA A 330 -9.41 23.03 -0.89
CA ALA A 330 -9.34 21.80 -0.13
C ALA A 330 -9.39 22.08 1.37
N ASP A 331 -8.61 23.06 1.85
CA ASP A 331 -8.58 23.49 3.25
C ASP A 331 -9.95 24.01 3.71
N ALA A 332 -10.58 24.86 2.91
CA ALA A 332 -11.94 25.34 3.19
C ALA A 332 -13.00 24.22 3.19
N LEU A 333 -12.77 23.12 2.45
CA LEU A 333 -13.62 21.93 2.54
C LEU A 333 -13.34 21.16 3.83
N ALA A 334 -12.07 20.93 4.16
CA ALA A 334 -11.66 20.15 5.33
C ALA A 334 -12.14 20.79 6.63
N GLU A 335 -12.03 22.12 6.77
CA GLU A 335 -12.52 22.87 7.91
C GLU A 335 -14.00 22.57 8.20
N ARG A 336 -14.83 22.46 7.16
CA ARG A 336 -16.27 22.13 7.29
C ARG A 336 -16.52 20.73 7.82
N PHE A 337 -15.54 19.83 7.74
CA PHE A 337 -15.60 18.46 8.23
C PHE A 337 -14.82 18.28 9.55
N GLY A 338 -14.21 19.36 10.07
CA GLY A 338 -13.36 19.31 11.27
C GLY A 338 -12.07 18.51 11.04
N ALA A 339 -11.54 18.57 9.83
CA ALA A 339 -10.27 17.94 9.45
C ALA A 339 -9.23 19.02 9.10
N SER A 340 -7.96 18.72 9.36
CA SER A 340 -6.80 19.50 8.91
C SER A 340 -6.07 18.72 7.84
N LEU A 341 -5.76 19.35 6.71
CA LEU A 341 -5.09 18.68 5.60
C LEU A 341 -3.59 18.88 5.67
N ALA A 342 -2.86 17.81 5.38
CA ALA A 342 -1.46 17.81 5.05
C ALA A 342 -1.29 17.57 3.55
N HIS A 343 -0.49 18.39 2.90
CA HIS A 343 -0.30 18.34 1.45
C HIS A 343 1.15 18.07 1.07
N GLU A 344 1.34 17.12 0.17
CA GLU A 344 2.63 16.92 -0.50
C GLU A 344 2.41 16.72 -2.00
N THR A 345 3.35 17.20 -2.83
CA THR A 345 3.25 17.08 -4.28
C THR A 345 4.56 16.57 -4.86
N HIS A 346 4.56 15.36 -5.39
CA HIS A 346 5.68 14.83 -6.17
C HIS A 346 5.56 15.29 -7.62
N LEU A 347 6.55 16.01 -8.13
CA LEU A 347 6.56 16.39 -9.53
C LEU A 347 6.75 15.14 -10.40
N VAL A 348 5.88 14.95 -11.38
CA VAL A 348 5.92 13.83 -12.34
C VAL A 348 6.29 14.29 -13.76
N SER A 349 6.25 15.58 -13.98
CA SER A 349 6.78 16.28 -15.14
C SER A 349 7.02 17.74 -14.77
N PRO A 350 7.70 18.54 -15.62
CA PRO A 350 7.89 19.98 -15.35
C PRO A 350 6.61 20.79 -15.14
N LYS A 351 5.45 20.25 -15.52
CA LYS A 351 4.16 20.96 -15.46
C LYS A 351 3.09 20.25 -14.65
N GLU A 352 3.32 19.02 -14.20
CA GLU A 352 2.32 18.21 -13.51
C GLU A 352 2.90 17.58 -12.26
N GLY A 353 2.12 17.56 -11.19
CA GLY A 353 2.45 16.93 -9.92
C GLY A 353 1.39 15.90 -9.50
N LEU A 354 1.86 14.86 -8.83
CA LEU A 354 1.01 13.95 -8.03
C LEU A 354 0.82 14.60 -6.66
N LEU A 355 -0.31 15.25 -6.48
CA LEU A 355 -0.70 15.87 -5.22
C LEU A 355 -1.39 14.85 -4.34
N ILE A 356 -0.90 14.69 -3.12
CA ILE A 356 -1.46 13.91 -2.03
C ILE A 356 -2.00 14.90 -1.00
N SER A 357 -3.30 14.85 -0.71
CA SER A 357 -3.96 15.61 0.34
C SER A 357 -4.49 14.62 1.36
N SER A 358 -3.87 14.53 2.52
CA SER A 358 -4.20 13.55 3.56
C SER A 358 -4.64 14.23 4.86
N TYR A 359 -5.37 13.51 5.69
CA TYR A 359 -5.79 13.95 7.02
C TYR A 359 -6.02 12.76 7.93
N LEU A 360 -5.83 13.01 9.21
CA LEU A 360 -6.00 12.01 10.25
C LEU A 360 -7.49 11.80 10.59
N THR A 361 -7.84 10.56 10.86
CA THR A 361 -9.19 10.13 11.21
C THR A 361 -9.13 8.99 12.22
N ASP A 362 -10.29 8.52 12.64
CA ASP A 362 -10.39 7.38 13.53
C ASP A 362 -11.42 6.37 12.97
N PRO A 363 -10.98 5.18 12.48
CA PRO A 363 -11.88 4.18 11.96
C PRO A 363 -12.78 3.52 13.03
N GLU A 364 -12.48 3.67 14.32
CA GLU A 364 -13.33 3.20 15.41
C GLU A 364 -14.44 4.20 15.75
N ASP A 365 -14.25 5.50 15.44
CA ASP A 365 -15.27 6.54 15.54
C ASP A 365 -16.03 6.69 14.20
N LEU A 366 -17.03 5.86 13.96
CA LEU A 366 -17.83 5.91 12.72
C LEU A 366 -18.57 7.24 12.53
N GLU A 367 -18.90 7.95 13.60
CA GLU A 367 -19.58 9.26 13.52
C GLU A 367 -18.67 10.30 12.86
N ARG A 368 -17.36 10.21 13.09
CA ARG A 368 -16.33 11.05 12.49
C ARG A 368 -15.84 10.46 11.15
N TYR A 369 -15.61 9.14 11.11
CA TYR A 369 -15.00 8.45 9.96
C TYR A 369 -15.85 8.55 8.70
N LEU A 370 -17.17 8.32 8.76
CA LEU A 370 -18.03 8.35 7.59
C LEU A 370 -18.12 9.73 6.92
N PRO A 371 -18.28 10.86 7.65
CA PRO A 371 -18.10 12.19 7.07
C PRO A 371 -16.71 12.38 6.42
N HIS A 372 -15.65 11.89 7.04
CA HIS A 372 -14.30 11.98 6.49
C HIS A 372 -14.15 11.17 5.18
N MET A 373 -14.78 10.00 5.03
CA MET A 373 -14.85 9.31 3.73
C MET A 373 -15.51 10.17 2.64
N VAL A 374 -16.53 10.96 3.01
CA VAL A 374 -17.16 11.91 2.08
C VAL A 374 -16.19 13.03 1.70
N LEU A 375 -15.41 13.54 2.66
CA LEU A 375 -14.39 14.55 2.41
C LEU A 375 -13.38 14.05 1.36
N ALA A 376 -12.86 12.82 1.49
CA ALA A 376 -11.93 12.24 0.51
C ALA A 376 -12.50 12.28 -0.92
N LEU A 377 -13.79 11.94 -1.10
CA LEU A 377 -14.45 12.01 -2.41
C LEU A 377 -14.60 13.45 -2.91
N LEU A 378 -14.88 14.40 -2.01
CA LEU A 378 -15.01 15.82 -2.37
C LEU A 378 -13.66 16.43 -2.77
N LEU A 379 -12.56 16.02 -2.12
CA LEU A 379 -11.20 16.40 -2.48
C LEU A 379 -10.84 15.90 -3.90
N HIS A 380 -11.09 14.63 -4.21
CA HIS A 380 -10.91 14.12 -5.58
C HIS A 380 -11.73 14.92 -6.60
N LYS A 381 -12.99 15.19 -6.29
CA LYS A 381 -13.86 16.01 -7.16
C LYS A 381 -13.35 17.44 -7.32
N ALA A 382 -12.77 18.03 -6.28
CA ALA A 382 -12.16 19.35 -6.36
C ALA A 382 -10.91 19.33 -7.26
N GLY A 383 -10.04 18.33 -7.13
CA GLY A 383 -8.87 18.16 -7.99
C GLY A 383 -9.24 17.97 -9.47
N ILE A 384 -10.24 17.13 -9.76
CA ILE A 384 -10.73 16.94 -11.14
C ILE A 384 -11.29 18.26 -11.72
N ARG A 385 -12.00 19.05 -10.90
CA ARG A 385 -12.50 20.37 -11.33
C ARG A 385 -11.39 21.41 -11.53
N ALA A 386 -10.25 21.20 -10.89
CA ALA A 386 -9.04 22.02 -11.09
C ALA A 386 -8.25 21.62 -12.36
N GLY A 387 -8.76 20.67 -13.15
CA GLY A 387 -8.13 20.20 -14.38
C GLY A 387 -7.28 18.93 -14.20
N GLY A 388 -7.34 18.29 -13.04
CA GLY A 388 -6.61 17.06 -12.75
C GLY A 388 -7.37 15.78 -13.08
N ARG A 389 -6.72 14.66 -12.76
CA ARG A 389 -7.28 13.32 -12.85
C ARG A 389 -6.98 12.53 -11.58
N ALA A 390 -7.89 11.62 -11.18
CA ALA A 390 -7.66 10.76 -10.03
C ALA A 390 -6.46 9.84 -10.30
N TYR A 391 -5.60 9.69 -9.29
CA TYR A 391 -4.58 8.65 -9.23
C TYR A 391 -5.12 7.52 -8.35
N GLY A 392 -4.79 6.25 -8.64
CA GLY A 392 -5.36 5.12 -7.90
C GLY A 392 -6.89 5.00 -8.06
N LEU A 393 -7.37 3.96 -8.72
CA LEU A 393 -8.80 3.80 -8.98
C LEU A 393 -9.46 2.83 -8.00
N GLY A 394 -9.02 1.58 -7.95
CA GLY A 394 -9.56 0.57 -7.05
C GLY A 394 -11.09 0.50 -6.99
N VAL A 395 -11.60 0.33 -5.78
CA VAL A 395 -13.03 0.35 -5.48
C VAL A 395 -13.52 1.77 -5.19
N TRP A 396 -12.74 2.53 -4.40
CA TRP A 396 -13.20 3.82 -3.84
C TRP A 396 -13.27 4.93 -4.87
N ASN A 397 -12.32 4.98 -5.81
CA ASN A 397 -12.25 6.02 -6.84
C ASN A 397 -12.94 5.65 -8.16
N ARG A 398 -13.63 4.51 -8.21
CA ARG A 398 -14.43 4.11 -9.37
C ARG A 398 -15.38 5.22 -9.89
N PRO A 399 -16.03 6.05 -9.06
CA PRO A 399 -16.84 7.17 -9.54
C PRO A 399 -16.08 8.17 -10.42
N PHE A 400 -14.76 8.25 -10.27
CA PHE A 400 -13.88 9.19 -10.98
C PHE A 400 -13.20 8.58 -12.21
N ILE A 401 -13.54 7.36 -12.61
CA ILE A 401 -12.96 6.68 -13.78
C ILE A 401 -12.91 7.54 -15.03
N ARG A 402 -13.89 8.45 -15.19
CA ARG A 402 -13.98 9.33 -16.37
C ARG A 402 -13.01 10.52 -16.33
N SER A 403 -12.32 10.75 -15.24
CA SER A 403 -11.19 11.68 -15.19
C SER A 403 -9.92 11.07 -15.77
N VAL A 404 -9.84 9.73 -15.80
CA VAL A 404 -8.68 8.96 -16.28
C VAL A 404 -8.90 8.44 -17.70
N TYR A 405 -10.08 7.91 -17.98
CA TYR A 405 -10.42 7.27 -19.26
C TYR A 405 -11.55 7.97 -19.97
N THR A 406 -11.39 8.22 -21.27
CA THR A 406 -12.46 8.73 -22.13
C THR A 406 -13.56 7.66 -22.32
N ARG A 407 -14.72 8.07 -22.85
CA ARG A 407 -15.77 7.11 -23.23
C ARG A 407 -15.31 6.09 -24.27
N ARG A 408 -14.41 6.51 -25.17
CA ARG A 408 -13.83 5.64 -26.21
C ARG A 408 -12.91 4.60 -25.55
N ASP A 409 -12.04 5.04 -24.64
CA ASP A 409 -11.15 4.15 -23.90
C ASP A 409 -11.95 3.12 -23.11
N LEU A 410 -12.93 3.56 -22.31
CA LEU A 410 -13.77 2.65 -21.53
C LEU A 410 -14.47 1.60 -22.39
N ARG A 411 -14.90 1.93 -23.61
CA ARG A 411 -15.46 0.94 -24.56
C ARG A 411 -14.39 -0.04 -25.02
N ALA A 412 -13.19 0.44 -25.37
CA ALA A 412 -12.09 -0.40 -25.81
C ALA A 412 -11.61 -1.35 -24.70
N TYR A 413 -11.40 -0.84 -23.48
CA TYR A 413 -11.00 -1.65 -22.32
C TYR A 413 -12.05 -2.72 -21.97
N ARG A 414 -13.35 -2.36 -21.97
CA ARG A 414 -14.41 -3.34 -21.73
C ARG A 414 -14.54 -4.38 -22.84
N ALA A 415 -14.30 -4.01 -24.11
CA ALA A 415 -14.28 -4.96 -25.21
C ALA A 415 -13.09 -5.93 -25.06
N TYR A 416 -11.92 -5.41 -24.74
CA TYR A 416 -10.73 -6.20 -24.48
C TYR A 416 -10.93 -7.17 -23.29
N LYS A 417 -11.49 -6.71 -22.19
CA LYS A 417 -11.82 -7.56 -21.04
C LYS A 417 -12.76 -8.70 -21.43
N ARG A 418 -13.86 -8.41 -22.16
CA ARG A 418 -14.79 -9.46 -22.61
C ARG A 418 -14.13 -10.50 -23.53
N GLN A 419 -13.15 -10.10 -24.30
CA GLN A 419 -12.38 -11.02 -25.15
C GLN A 419 -11.49 -11.95 -24.33
N ARG A 420 -10.87 -11.43 -23.26
CA ARG A 420 -9.87 -12.14 -22.46
C ARG A 420 -10.44 -12.83 -21.23
N ASP A 421 -11.55 -12.33 -20.72
CA ASP A 421 -12.27 -12.80 -19.54
C ASP A 421 -13.79 -12.72 -19.82
N PRO A 422 -14.33 -13.64 -20.63
CA PRO A 422 -15.73 -13.59 -21.04
C PRO A 422 -16.74 -13.65 -19.91
N LYS A 423 -16.41 -14.34 -18.82
CA LYS A 423 -17.26 -14.49 -17.63
C LYS A 423 -17.08 -13.35 -16.62
N GLY A 424 -16.08 -12.47 -16.80
CA GLY A 424 -15.80 -11.37 -15.89
C GLY A 424 -15.32 -11.83 -14.50
N LEU A 425 -14.51 -12.89 -14.44
CA LEU A 425 -14.07 -13.51 -13.19
C LEU A 425 -12.80 -12.86 -12.62
N LEU A 426 -11.97 -12.20 -13.44
CA LEU A 426 -10.71 -11.62 -12.99
C LEU A 426 -10.94 -10.25 -12.37
N ASN A 427 -10.62 -10.14 -11.10
CA ASN A 427 -10.74 -8.97 -10.23
C ASN A 427 -12.06 -8.19 -10.41
N PRO A 428 -13.23 -8.86 -10.28
CA PRO A 428 -14.52 -8.25 -10.54
C PRO A 428 -14.88 -7.19 -9.47
N GLY A 429 -15.77 -6.28 -9.85
CA GLY A 429 -16.23 -5.20 -8.97
C GLY A 429 -15.33 -3.95 -8.97
N LYS A 430 -14.30 -3.93 -9.80
CA LYS A 430 -13.39 -2.79 -9.98
C LYS A 430 -13.79 -1.92 -11.19
N VAL A 431 -12.80 -1.32 -11.81
CA VAL A 431 -12.86 -0.22 -12.77
C VAL A 431 -13.68 -0.53 -14.04
N PHE A 432 -13.44 -1.69 -14.68
CA PHE A 432 -13.96 -2.00 -16.02
C PHE A 432 -15.14 -2.96 -16.06
N ASP A 433 -15.66 -3.34 -14.91
CA ASP A 433 -16.78 -4.26 -14.83
C ASP A 433 -18.03 -3.70 -15.55
N PRO A 434 -18.59 -4.42 -16.55
CA PRO A 434 -19.76 -3.94 -17.29
C PRO A 434 -21.06 -3.99 -16.49
N GLY A 435 -21.13 -4.83 -15.46
CA GLY A 435 -22.27 -4.95 -14.56
C GLY A 435 -22.17 -3.93 -13.43
N ALA A 436 -23.26 -3.20 -13.18
CA ALA A 436 -23.39 -2.46 -11.95
C ALA A 436 -23.28 -3.46 -10.80
N ASP A 437 -22.25 -3.30 -9.95
CA ASP A 437 -22.26 -3.97 -8.67
C ASP A 437 -23.50 -3.48 -7.92
N PRO A 438 -24.44 -4.34 -7.51
CA PRO A 438 -25.63 -3.90 -6.78
C PRO A 438 -25.29 -3.23 -5.43
N PHE A 439 -24.01 -3.31 -4.99
CA PHE A 439 -23.54 -2.74 -3.73
C PHE A 439 -22.81 -1.42 -3.86
N LEU A 440 -22.22 -1.15 -5.03
CA LEU A 440 -21.62 0.14 -5.38
C LEU A 440 -22.18 0.57 -6.75
N PRO A 441 -23.49 0.78 -6.88
CA PRO A 441 -23.98 1.42 -8.07
C PRO A 441 -23.29 2.78 -8.13
N SER A 442 -22.58 3.04 -9.22
CA SER A 442 -21.82 4.27 -9.46
C SER A 442 -22.65 5.54 -9.31
N TRP A 443 -23.97 5.41 -9.15
CA TRP A 443 -24.94 6.50 -9.02
C TRP A 443 -25.77 6.47 -7.73
N SER A 444 -25.88 5.35 -7.01
CA SER A 444 -26.79 5.27 -5.84
C SER A 444 -26.10 5.53 -4.51
N LEU A 445 -24.82 5.18 -4.36
CA LEU A 445 -24.05 5.55 -3.18
C LEU A 445 -23.40 6.93 -3.30
N THR A 446 -23.14 7.40 -4.52
CA THR A 446 -22.53 8.71 -4.73
C THR A 446 -23.33 9.87 -4.13
N PRO A 447 -24.68 9.98 -4.28
CA PRO A 447 -25.46 10.99 -3.56
C PRO A 447 -25.46 10.81 -2.04
N PHE A 448 -25.47 9.56 -1.57
CA PHE A 448 -25.41 9.23 -0.14
C PHE A 448 -24.04 9.62 0.44
N LEU A 449 -22.96 9.20 -0.18
CA LEU A 449 -21.59 9.54 0.22
C LEU A 449 -21.25 11.02 0.00
N LEU A 450 -21.95 11.73 -0.87
CA LEU A 450 -21.78 13.17 -1.10
C LEU A 450 -22.63 14.04 -0.16
N SER A 451 -23.45 13.44 0.71
CA SER A 451 -24.24 14.17 1.70
C SER A 451 -23.62 14.03 3.10
N PRO A 452 -22.96 15.06 3.63
CA PRO A 452 -22.39 15.03 4.99
C PRO A 452 -23.43 14.74 6.07
N LEU A 453 -24.67 15.19 5.86
CA LEU A 453 -25.78 14.95 6.81
C LEU A 453 -26.17 13.47 6.86
N ILE A 454 -26.25 12.82 5.70
CA ILE A 454 -26.57 11.40 5.61
C ILE A 454 -25.41 10.57 6.17
N ALA A 455 -24.16 10.94 5.88
CA ALA A 455 -22.98 10.27 6.41
C ALA A 455 -22.91 10.36 7.95
N ARG A 456 -23.18 11.54 8.54
CA ARG A 456 -23.27 11.70 10.01
C ARG A 456 -24.42 10.91 10.62
N ALA A 457 -25.59 10.92 10.00
CA ALA A 457 -26.72 10.10 10.46
C ALA A 457 -26.42 8.60 10.41
N ALA A 458 -25.75 8.14 9.34
CA ALA A 458 -25.30 6.77 9.22
C ALA A 458 -24.27 6.41 10.29
N GLY A 459 -23.29 7.29 10.57
CA GLY A 459 -22.29 7.11 11.62
C GLY A 459 -22.90 6.94 13.00
N ARG A 460 -24.01 7.63 13.30
CA ARG A 460 -24.75 7.48 14.55
C ARG A 460 -25.61 6.23 14.63
N LEU A 461 -26.16 5.78 13.49
CA LEU A 461 -27.12 4.67 13.44
C LEU A 461 -26.42 3.31 13.30
N LEU A 462 -25.35 3.21 12.48
CA LEU A 462 -24.65 1.95 12.21
C LEU A 462 -24.13 1.25 13.48
N PRO A 463 -23.50 1.94 14.45
CA PRO A 463 -23.07 1.31 15.70
C PRO A 463 -24.24 0.77 16.51
N ARG A 464 -25.41 1.47 16.48
CA ARG A 464 -26.63 1.06 17.20
C ARG A 464 -27.35 -0.14 16.57
N MET A 465 -27.17 -0.36 15.27
CA MET A 465 -27.78 -1.47 14.55
C MET A 465 -27.12 -2.81 14.85
N ARG A 466 -26.11 -2.86 15.73
CA ARG A 466 -25.38 -4.09 16.12
C ARG A 466 -25.17 -5.02 14.93
N LEU A 467 -24.60 -4.52 13.85
CA LEU A 467 -24.28 -5.32 12.66
C LEU A 467 -23.19 -6.37 12.98
N GLY A 468 -23.33 -6.96 14.17
CA GLY A 468 -22.72 -8.22 14.54
C GLY A 468 -21.34 -8.17 15.18
N THR A 469 -20.84 -7.02 15.61
CA THR A 469 -19.70 -6.98 16.55
C THR A 469 -20.24 -6.67 17.95
N PRO A 470 -20.09 -7.57 18.94
CA PRO A 470 -20.24 -7.15 20.33
C PRO A 470 -19.22 -6.04 20.59
N PRO A 471 -19.53 -5.01 21.41
CA PRO A 471 -18.51 -4.12 21.92
C PRO A 471 -17.38 -4.98 22.46
N ALA A 472 -16.14 -4.60 22.19
CA ALA A 472 -14.98 -5.34 22.70
C ALA A 472 -15.25 -5.66 24.18
N PRO A 473 -15.29 -6.94 24.58
CA PRO A 473 -15.39 -7.26 25.99
C PRO A 473 -14.22 -6.57 26.65
N MET A 474 -14.49 -5.81 27.71
CA MET A 474 -13.44 -5.03 28.36
C MET A 474 -12.27 -5.94 28.62
N LEU A 475 -11.09 -5.59 28.11
CA LEU A 475 -9.84 -6.34 28.28
C LEU A 475 -9.55 -6.68 29.77
N ARG A 476 -10.20 -5.97 30.71
CA ARG A 476 -10.15 -6.27 32.15
C ARG A 476 -10.59 -7.67 32.55
N GLU A 477 -11.47 -8.33 31.78
CA GLU A 477 -11.86 -9.73 32.04
C GLU A 477 -10.88 -10.74 31.47
N LEU A 478 -9.99 -10.33 30.57
CA LEU A 478 -9.05 -11.23 29.88
C LEU A 478 -7.72 -11.41 30.63
N ALA A 479 -7.43 -10.60 31.64
CA ALA A 479 -6.19 -10.68 32.40
C ALA A 479 -6.41 -11.32 33.79
N PRO A 480 -6.14 -12.64 34.00
CA PRO A 480 -6.04 -13.18 35.34
C PRO A 480 -4.88 -12.54 36.09
N PRO A 481 -4.94 -12.51 37.45
CA PRO A 481 -3.85 -11.95 38.24
C PRO A 481 -2.53 -12.67 37.96
N GLY A 482 -1.49 -11.90 37.62
CA GLY A 482 -0.11 -12.40 37.56
C GLY A 482 0.50 -12.59 36.15
N LEU A 483 -0.23 -12.40 35.06
CA LEU A 483 0.34 -12.39 33.69
C LEU A 483 -0.25 -11.22 32.90
N GLU A 484 0.59 -10.41 32.30
CA GLU A 484 0.16 -9.29 31.46
C GLU A 484 -0.41 -9.82 30.13
N GLY A 485 -1.68 -9.54 29.84
CA GLY A 485 -2.29 -9.73 28.53
C GLY A 485 -2.24 -8.43 27.71
N PRO A 486 -2.69 -8.45 26.44
CA PRO A 486 -2.78 -7.26 25.59
C PRO A 486 -3.51 -6.12 26.31
N THR A 487 -2.94 -4.93 26.22
CA THR A 487 -3.45 -3.70 26.81
C THR A 487 -4.30 -2.94 25.78
N GLU A 488 -4.99 -1.89 26.22
CA GLU A 488 -5.67 -0.96 25.30
C GLU A 488 -4.69 -0.29 24.33
N ALA A 489 -3.45 -0.01 24.77
CA ALA A 489 -2.40 0.51 23.90
C ALA A 489 -1.98 -0.49 22.82
N ASP A 490 -1.97 -1.80 23.10
CA ASP A 490 -1.67 -2.82 22.10
C ASP A 490 -2.78 -2.92 21.04
N LEU A 491 -4.04 -2.80 21.45
CA LEU A 491 -5.16 -2.77 20.51
C LEU A 491 -5.13 -1.51 19.65
N ARG A 492 -4.74 -0.37 20.22
CA ARG A 492 -4.50 0.84 19.44
C ARG A 492 -3.39 0.62 18.39
N SER A 493 -2.31 -0.07 18.77
CA SER A 493 -1.25 -0.45 17.83
C SER A 493 -1.77 -1.30 16.66
N ALA A 494 -2.78 -2.14 16.88
CA ALA A 494 -3.43 -2.88 15.80
C ALA A 494 -4.17 -1.95 14.83
N ALA A 495 -4.89 -0.95 15.35
CA ALA A 495 -5.57 0.07 14.53
C ALA A 495 -4.58 0.97 13.77
N GLU A 496 -3.41 1.27 14.37
CA GLU A 496 -2.33 2.05 13.74
C GLU A 496 -1.62 1.28 12.61
N CYS A 497 -1.79 -0.04 12.51
CA CYS A 497 -1.17 -0.84 11.45
C CYS A 497 -1.61 -0.36 10.06
N ALA A 498 -0.64 0.01 9.23
CA ALA A 498 -0.90 0.48 7.86
C ALA A 498 -1.23 -0.65 6.86
N HIS A 499 -1.27 -1.90 7.27
CA HIS A 499 -1.46 -3.07 6.39
C HIS A 499 -0.53 -3.11 5.16
N CYS A 500 0.60 -2.41 5.18
CA CYS A 500 1.52 -2.23 4.05
C CYS A 500 2.28 -3.50 3.64
N GLY A 501 2.36 -4.51 4.52
CA GLY A 501 3.03 -5.78 4.24
C GLY A 501 4.57 -5.76 4.38
N ALA A 502 5.18 -4.67 4.87
CA ALA A 502 6.64 -4.60 5.09
C ALA A 502 7.14 -5.72 6.01
N CYS A 503 6.40 -6.01 7.08
CA CYS A 503 6.76 -7.05 8.03
C CYS A 503 6.81 -8.48 7.43
N ILE A 504 6.15 -8.73 6.30
CA ILE A 504 6.15 -10.04 5.65
C ILE A 504 7.54 -10.36 5.09
N THR A 505 8.22 -9.36 4.51
CA THR A 505 9.48 -9.54 3.80
C THR A 505 10.65 -9.90 4.70
N VAL A 506 10.59 -9.46 5.95
CA VAL A 506 11.69 -9.60 6.92
C VAL A 506 11.38 -10.64 8.00
N CYS A 507 10.25 -11.35 7.88
CA CYS A 507 9.80 -12.27 8.91
C CYS A 507 10.35 -13.69 8.70
N PRO A 508 11.23 -14.21 9.60
CA PRO A 508 11.72 -15.59 9.50
C PRO A 508 10.58 -16.62 9.58
N ALA A 509 9.55 -16.34 10.38
CA ALA A 509 8.39 -17.22 10.48
C ALA A 509 7.63 -17.31 9.14
N TYR A 510 7.51 -16.20 8.40
CA TYR A 510 6.92 -16.23 7.07
C TYR A 510 7.75 -17.05 6.08
N LEU A 511 9.10 -17.01 6.18
CA LEU A 511 9.97 -17.83 5.33
C LEU A 511 9.72 -19.32 5.56
N ALA A 512 9.50 -19.73 6.81
CA ALA A 512 9.23 -21.13 7.15
C ALA A 512 7.80 -21.56 6.77
N ASP A 513 6.80 -20.76 7.06
CA ASP A 513 5.38 -21.12 6.94
C ASP A 513 4.67 -20.57 5.71
N LYS A 514 5.23 -19.53 5.04
CA LYS A 514 4.64 -18.88 3.86
C LYS A 514 3.17 -18.45 4.04
N THR A 515 2.76 -18.11 5.28
CA THR A 515 1.43 -17.57 5.61
C THR A 515 1.55 -16.23 6.32
N GLU A 516 0.69 -15.29 5.99
CA GLU A 516 0.67 -14.00 6.69
C GLU A 516 0.17 -14.10 8.14
N LEU A 517 -0.45 -15.20 8.53
CA LEU A 517 -0.93 -15.44 9.88
C LEU A 517 0.17 -15.30 10.94
N VAL A 518 1.40 -15.74 10.64
CA VAL A 518 2.54 -15.67 11.55
C VAL A 518 3.28 -14.33 11.52
N THR A 519 2.94 -13.43 10.60
CA THR A 519 3.57 -12.11 10.49
C THR A 519 2.94 -11.10 11.45
N ALA A 520 3.58 -9.94 11.61
CA ALA A 520 3.03 -8.88 12.46
C ALA A 520 1.61 -8.47 12.05
N ARG A 521 1.34 -8.31 10.75
CA ARG A 521 -0.01 -7.99 10.24
C ARG A 521 -1.05 -9.03 10.64
N GLY A 522 -0.72 -10.31 10.52
CA GLY A 522 -1.61 -11.40 10.91
C GLY A 522 -1.83 -11.48 12.42
N LYS A 523 -0.75 -11.35 13.19
CA LYS A 523 -0.82 -11.39 14.66
C LYS A 523 -1.65 -10.26 15.25
N LEU A 524 -1.54 -9.05 14.71
CA LEU A 524 -2.36 -7.90 15.13
C LEU A 524 -3.85 -8.17 14.86
N LEU A 525 -4.21 -8.73 13.70
CA LEU A 525 -5.60 -9.11 13.42
C LEU A 525 -6.10 -10.20 14.37
N VAL A 526 -5.27 -11.20 14.68
CA VAL A 526 -5.61 -12.25 15.67
C VAL A 526 -5.86 -11.63 17.03
N MET A 527 -5.02 -10.70 17.46
CA MET A 527 -5.19 -9.98 18.72
C MET A 527 -6.52 -9.22 18.77
N GLU A 528 -6.88 -8.49 17.71
CA GLU A 528 -8.18 -7.82 17.59
C GLU A 528 -9.35 -8.82 17.70
N LYS A 529 -9.28 -9.96 17.00
CA LYS A 529 -10.32 -11.00 17.05
C LYS A 529 -10.49 -11.53 18.46
N MET A 530 -9.39 -11.87 19.12
CA MET A 530 -9.41 -12.38 20.49
C MET A 530 -9.95 -11.33 21.48
N ALA A 531 -9.62 -10.05 21.30
CA ALA A 531 -10.13 -8.96 22.10
C ALA A 531 -11.65 -8.78 21.95
N ARG A 532 -12.19 -9.01 20.75
CA ARG A 532 -13.62 -9.03 20.46
C ARG A 532 -14.34 -10.30 20.98
N GLY A 533 -13.61 -11.23 21.62
CA GLY A 533 -14.18 -12.48 22.12
C GLY A 533 -14.42 -13.54 21.06
N GLU A 534 -13.93 -13.34 19.82
CA GLU A 534 -14.03 -14.34 18.77
C GLU A 534 -13.19 -15.57 19.11
N ALA A 535 -13.77 -16.77 18.89
CA ALA A 535 -13.05 -18.02 19.05
C ALA A 535 -12.19 -18.28 17.82
N LEU A 536 -10.95 -18.73 18.05
CA LEU A 536 -10.03 -19.21 17.03
C LEU A 536 -9.96 -20.73 17.08
N ASP A 537 -9.55 -21.35 15.99
CA ASP A 537 -9.06 -22.71 16.05
C ASP A 537 -7.79 -22.76 16.89
N ARG A 538 -7.58 -23.87 17.61
CA ARG A 538 -6.42 -24.02 18.51
C ARG A 538 -5.10 -23.97 17.78
N GLU A 539 -5.03 -24.56 16.58
CA GLU A 539 -3.83 -24.56 15.76
C GLU A 539 -3.54 -23.16 15.21
N GLU A 540 -4.58 -22.42 14.78
CA GLU A 540 -4.45 -21.01 14.38
C GLU A 540 -3.92 -20.14 15.54
N ALA A 541 -4.46 -20.32 16.76
CA ALA A 541 -4.02 -19.59 17.93
C ALA A 541 -2.56 -19.92 18.30
N TRP A 542 -2.15 -21.16 18.16
CA TRP A 542 -0.78 -21.58 18.44
C TRP A 542 0.24 -21.05 17.45
N LYS A 543 -0.16 -20.66 16.23
CA LYS A 543 0.70 -19.95 15.27
C LYS A 543 1.22 -18.62 15.81
N MET A 544 0.65 -18.08 16.85
CA MET A 544 1.18 -16.86 17.51
C MET A 544 2.56 -17.08 18.14
N PHE A 545 2.91 -18.34 18.49
CA PHE A 545 4.24 -18.71 18.99
C PHE A 545 5.27 -18.91 17.87
N ASP A 546 4.87 -18.93 16.60
CA ASP A 546 5.80 -18.99 15.48
C ASP A 546 6.49 -17.62 15.32
N CYS A 547 7.41 -17.32 16.24
CA CYS A 547 8.15 -16.05 16.32
C CYS A 547 9.48 -16.27 17.06
N ILE A 548 10.56 -15.73 16.53
CA ILE A 548 11.87 -15.73 17.19
C ILE A 548 12.20 -14.40 17.89
N HIS A 549 11.24 -13.49 17.99
CA HIS A 549 11.37 -12.18 18.65
C HIS A 549 12.56 -11.33 18.16
N CYS A 550 12.91 -11.43 16.87
CA CYS A 550 14.09 -10.79 16.26
C CYS A 550 13.95 -9.27 16.02
N SER A 551 12.81 -8.66 16.33
CA SER A 551 12.48 -7.24 16.10
C SER A 551 12.50 -6.77 14.64
N ALA A 552 12.75 -7.63 13.65
CA ALA A 552 12.82 -7.22 12.25
C ALA A 552 11.52 -6.55 11.77
N CYS A 553 10.36 -7.04 12.21
CA CYS A 553 9.06 -6.45 11.90
C CYS A 553 8.88 -5.05 12.50
N THR A 554 9.41 -4.77 13.70
CA THR A 554 9.45 -3.43 14.31
C THR A 554 10.31 -2.48 13.49
N ASN A 555 11.50 -2.94 13.07
CA ASN A 555 12.46 -2.10 12.35
C ASN A 555 11.95 -1.61 10.98
N VAL A 556 11.13 -2.42 10.28
CA VAL A 556 10.59 -2.05 8.97
C VAL A 556 9.15 -1.50 9.04
N CYS A 557 8.59 -1.39 10.23
CA CYS A 557 7.20 -1.00 10.40
C CYS A 557 6.94 0.41 9.88
N GLN A 558 6.06 0.54 8.90
CA GLN A 558 5.69 1.84 8.32
C GLN A 558 5.00 2.77 9.33
N SER A 559 4.30 2.20 10.32
CA SER A 559 3.68 2.94 11.43
C SER A 559 4.58 3.00 12.67
N ALA A 560 5.82 2.49 12.59
CA ALA A 560 6.80 2.47 13.68
C ALA A 560 6.26 1.92 15.01
N ILE A 561 5.47 0.85 14.95
CA ILE A 561 4.92 0.16 16.12
C ILE A 561 6.03 -0.68 16.75
N ASP A 562 6.21 -0.57 18.08
CA ASP A 562 7.08 -1.49 18.81
C ASP A 562 6.33 -2.80 19.10
N LEU A 563 6.60 -3.80 18.26
CA LEU A 563 5.80 -5.02 18.15
C LEU A 563 6.21 -6.13 19.13
N VAL A 564 7.47 -6.22 19.54
CA VAL A 564 7.93 -7.36 20.35
C VAL A 564 7.23 -7.43 21.72
N PRO A 565 7.10 -6.33 22.48
CA PRO A 565 6.34 -6.35 23.73
C PRO A 565 4.86 -6.71 23.54
N VAL A 566 4.30 -6.43 22.36
CA VAL A 566 2.91 -6.82 22.02
C VAL A 566 2.81 -8.33 21.86
N TRP A 567 3.84 -8.96 21.24
CA TRP A 567 3.85 -10.42 21.05
C TRP A 567 3.92 -11.18 22.37
N ASP A 568 4.73 -10.74 23.34
CA ASP A 568 4.81 -11.36 24.67
C ASP A 568 3.42 -11.40 25.34
N ARG A 569 2.68 -10.30 25.26
CA ARG A 569 1.33 -10.20 25.83
C ARG A 569 0.29 -11.02 25.07
N LEU A 570 0.41 -11.08 23.73
CA LEU A 570 -0.46 -11.92 22.89
C LEU A 570 -0.24 -13.41 23.18
N GLU A 571 1.01 -13.85 23.27
CA GLU A 571 1.36 -15.23 23.60
C GLU A 571 0.86 -15.63 25.00
N ASN A 572 0.91 -14.71 25.96
CA ASN A 572 0.31 -14.89 27.27
C ASN A 572 -1.21 -15.08 27.20
N LEU A 573 -1.91 -14.28 26.37
CA LEU A 573 -3.34 -14.43 26.15
C LEU A 573 -3.69 -15.76 25.51
N VAL A 574 -2.93 -16.18 24.47
CA VAL A 574 -3.10 -17.49 23.81
C VAL A 574 -2.85 -18.63 24.79
N THR A 575 -1.79 -18.56 25.58
CA THR A 575 -1.48 -19.58 26.61
C THR A 575 -2.65 -19.81 27.55
N ARG A 576 -3.32 -18.78 27.96
CA ARG A 576 -4.47 -18.85 28.89
C ARG A 576 -5.69 -19.50 28.27
N ARG A 577 -6.02 -19.15 27.02
CA ARG A 577 -7.23 -19.64 26.33
C ARG A 577 -7.05 -21.04 25.73
N TYR A 578 -5.88 -21.32 25.17
CA TYR A 578 -5.63 -22.50 24.33
C TYR A 578 -4.52 -23.42 24.87
N GLY A 579 -3.83 -23.00 25.95
CA GLY A 579 -2.62 -23.66 26.45
C GLY A 579 -1.39 -23.32 25.60
N LYS A 580 -0.20 -23.62 26.13
CA LYS A 580 1.07 -23.40 25.43
C LYS A 580 1.43 -24.66 24.61
N PRO A 581 1.78 -24.53 23.34
CA PRO A 581 2.28 -25.64 22.54
C PRO A 581 3.67 -26.09 23.10
N ARG A 582 3.90 -27.38 23.27
CA ARG A 582 5.17 -27.87 23.81
C ARG A 582 6.21 -28.15 22.74
N ASP A 583 5.80 -28.87 21.70
CA ASP A 583 6.74 -29.34 20.66
C ASP A 583 6.78 -28.39 19.43
N GLN A 584 5.75 -27.60 19.20
CA GLN A 584 5.62 -26.73 18.03
C GLN A 584 6.70 -25.63 18.00
N ILE A 585 7.13 -25.11 19.15
CA ILE A 585 8.14 -24.04 19.21
C ILE A 585 9.51 -24.58 18.77
N GLU A 586 9.88 -25.79 19.22
CA GLU A 586 11.13 -26.42 18.79
C GLU A 586 11.12 -26.77 17.31
N ASP A 587 10.01 -27.31 16.83
CA ASP A 587 9.83 -27.63 15.39
C ASP A 587 9.85 -26.38 14.54
N PHE A 588 9.26 -25.27 15.02
CA PHE A 588 9.33 -23.99 14.36
C PHE A 588 10.77 -23.47 14.28
N ALA A 589 11.51 -23.47 15.40
CA ALA A 589 12.91 -23.02 15.41
C ALA A 589 13.76 -23.83 14.42
N LYS A 590 13.62 -25.16 14.41
CA LYS A 590 14.32 -26.04 13.43
C LYS A 590 13.94 -25.72 11.98
N ARG A 591 12.68 -25.41 11.71
CA ARG A 591 12.23 -25.02 10.35
C ARG A 591 12.84 -23.69 9.92
N VAL A 592 12.90 -22.70 10.82
CA VAL A 592 13.54 -21.40 10.53
C VAL A 592 15.04 -21.58 10.29
N GLU A 593 15.72 -22.38 11.13
CA GLU A 593 17.15 -22.66 10.97
C GLU A 593 17.48 -23.42 9.68
N ALA A 594 16.55 -24.24 9.17
CA ALA A 594 16.73 -24.98 7.93
C ALA A 594 16.51 -24.14 6.67
N GLU A 595 15.89 -22.94 6.79
CA GLU A 595 15.63 -22.06 5.66
C GLU A 595 16.91 -21.33 5.20
N ALA A 596 17.37 -21.63 4.00
CA ALA A 596 18.57 -20.98 3.43
C ALA A 596 18.41 -19.45 3.35
N GLU A 597 17.20 -18.97 3.07
CA GLU A 597 16.86 -17.56 3.00
C GLU A 597 16.92 -16.84 4.35
N TYR A 598 16.86 -17.59 5.46
CA TYR A 598 16.93 -17.00 6.81
C TYR A 598 18.29 -16.32 7.05
N HIS A 599 19.37 -16.97 6.67
CA HIS A 599 20.72 -16.42 6.82
C HIS A 599 20.91 -15.20 5.93
N ASP A 600 20.41 -15.24 4.70
CA ASP A 600 20.41 -14.10 3.80
C ASP A 600 19.57 -12.95 4.36
N LEU A 601 18.40 -13.25 4.96
CA LEU A 601 17.54 -12.26 5.57
C LEU A 601 18.21 -11.56 6.75
N VAL A 602 18.89 -12.30 7.63
CA VAL A 602 19.63 -11.72 8.76
C VAL A 602 20.72 -10.78 8.25
N ASN A 603 21.44 -11.18 7.21
CA ASN A 603 22.45 -10.34 6.58
C ASN A 603 21.86 -9.11 5.88
N ARG A 604 20.68 -9.25 5.23
CA ARG A 604 19.96 -8.15 4.58
C ARG A 604 19.34 -7.18 5.59
N GLY A 605 18.96 -7.62 6.76
CA GLY A 605 18.33 -6.77 7.79
C GLY A 605 19.17 -5.56 8.17
N LEU A 606 20.47 -5.59 7.89
CA LEU A 606 21.39 -4.46 8.05
C LEU A 606 21.39 -3.48 6.86
N ALA A 607 20.81 -3.87 5.72
CA ALA A 607 20.80 -3.07 4.49
C ALA A 607 19.48 -2.29 4.28
N TYR A 608 18.42 -2.63 4.99
CA TYR A 608 17.15 -1.92 4.89
C TYR A 608 17.15 -0.63 5.73
N PRO A 609 16.42 0.43 5.27
CA PRO A 609 16.22 1.61 6.10
C PRO A 609 15.56 1.22 7.42
N ILE A 610 16.28 1.32 8.50
CA ILE A 610 15.82 0.96 9.84
C ILE A 610 15.19 2.19 10.47
N GLN A 611 13.92 2.07 10.90
CA GLN A 611 13.34 3.04 11.82
C GLN A 611 13.80 2.72 13.24
N THR A 612 14.35 3.72 13.92
CA THR A 612 14.57 3.59 15.36
C THR A 612 13.24 3.75 16.09
N PRO A 613 12.87 2.82 17.00
CA PRO A 613 11.76 3.04 17.93
C PRO A 613 11.96 4.33 18.72
N ARG A 614 10.86 4.93 19.21
CA ARG A 614 10.90 6.15 20.03
C ARG A 614 12.04 6.09 21.05
N GLY A 615 12.93 7.05 21.03
CA GLY A 615 13.92 7.33 22.06
C GLY A 615 15.20 6.49 22.07
N ARG A 616 15.45 5.61 21.10
CA ARG A 616 16.77 4.99 20.97
C ARG A 616 17.49 5.51 19.74
N ARG A 617 18.53 6.31 19.95
CA ARG A 617 19.55 6.52 18.93
C ARG A 617 20.29 5.20 18.73
N PRO A 618 20.68 4.80 17.51
CA PRO A 618 21.79 3.90 17.37
C PRO A 618 23.01 4.67 17.93
N ASP A 619 23.56 4.18 19.02
CA ASP A 619 24.93 4.54 19.39
C ASP A 619 25.82 3.98 18.28
N VAL A 620 26.33 4.86 17.44
CA VAL A 620 27.43 4.56 16.52
C VAL A 620 28.70 4.74 17.28
#